data_5e72d59fd3d6a54ea169d4f0d7fc1a42
#
_entry.id   5e72d59fd3d6a54ea169d4f0d7fc1a42
#
_cell.length_a   1.000
_cell.length_b   1.000
_cell.length_c   1.000
_cell.angle_alpha   90.00
_cell.angle_beta   90.00
_cell.angle_gamma   90.00
#
_symmetry.space_group_name_H-M   'P 1'
#
loop_
_entity.id
_entity.type
_entity.pdbx_description
1 polymer ?
#
loop_
_entity_poly.entity_id
_entity_poly.type
_entity_poly.pdbx_seq_one_letter_code
_entity_poly.pdbx_strand_id
1 'polypeptide(L)'
;MNSASELIKNVVETLGILCAGAWAISTFWYQDRYVPSKLPVQLDVSTELSDIGRKNGLHALKAHVKLKNSGRRTVYSVASWYNVEAFKIDPALKGPAADTEYYVGVVKEALPKPGTAYSPGRHRRFYSEQDPLVCANGALLAPGYWFDTSEEASRDFVLYVPDDSDSVRFTAAIQITSAQSTYTTEWKVDPRAFLSADAKCPSKCAAVFVPTSTAELSFWQAGK
;
A
#
# COMPACT_ATOMS: atom_id res chain seq x y z
N MET A 1 -16.89 -13.18 -71.55
CA MET A 1 -17.60 -12.55 -70.42
C MET A 1 -17.07 -12.96 -69.02
N ASN A 2 -16.01 -13.78 -68.93
CA ASN A 2 -15.53 -14.30 -67.64
C ASN A 2 -14.49 -13.39 -66.91
N SER A 3 -13.83 -12.47 -67.65
CA SER A 3 -12.73 -11.71 -67.03
C SER A 3 -13.18 -10.62 -66.02
N ALA A 4 -14.36 -10.05 -66.21
CA ALA A 4 -14.86 -9.01 -65.30
C ALA A 4 -15.31 -9.58 -63.95
N SER A 5 -15.88 -10.80 -63.93
CA SER A 5 -16.32 -11.45 -62.72
C SER A 5 -15.10 -11.94 -61.88
N GLU A 6 -14.04 -12.41 -62.52
CA GLU A 6 -12.80 -12.78 -61.83
C GLU A 6 -12.08 -11.58 -61.24
N LEU A 7 -12.10 -10.44 -61.94
CA LEU A 7 -11.48 -9.22 -61.45
C LEU A 7 -12.23 -8.69 -60.21
N ILE A 8 -13.56 -8.70 -60.24
CA ILE A 8 -14.40 -8.34 -59.09
C ILE A 8 -14.15 -9.25 -57.91
N LYS A 9 -14.09 -10.57 -58.15
CA LYS A 9 -13.80 -11.56 -57.10
C LYS A 9 -12.46 -11.27 -56.42
N ASN A 10 -11.39 -11.08 -57.21
CA ASN A 10 -10.06 -10.82 -56.70
C ASN A 10 -9.97 -9.52 -55.88
N VAL A 11 -10.69 -8.47 -56.35
CA VAL A 11 -10.77 -7.19 -55.63
C VAL A 11 -11.47 -7.36 -54.27
N VAL A 12 -12.58 -8.08 -54.24
CA VAL A 12 -13.35 -8.32 -53.02
C VAL A 12 -12.52 -9.16 -52.02
N GLU A 13 -11.85 -10.20 -52.49
CA GLU A 13 -10.95 -11.00 -51.64
C GLU A 13 -9.81 -10.18 -51.09
N THR A 14 -9.15 -9.36 -51.90
CA THR A 14 -8.05 -8.51 -51.45
C THR A 14 -8.53 -7.48 -50.43
N LEU A 15 -9.68 -6.85 -50.66
CA LEU A 15 -10.29 -5.91 -49.70
C LEU A 15 -10.63 -6.60 -48.38
N GLY A 16 -11.18 -7.81 -48.43
CA GLY A 16 -11.50 -8.61 -47.27
C GLY A 16 -10.26 -8.91 -46.41
N ILE A 17 -9.16 -9.30 -47.04
CA ILE A 17 -7.87 -9.56 -46.35
C ILE A 17 -7.30 -8.28 -45.73
N LEU A 18 -7.34 -7.16 -46.46
CA LEU A 18 -6.87 -5.88 -45.95
C LEU A 18 -7.71 -5.39 -44.75
N CYS A 19 -9.03 -5.51 -44.82
CA CYS A 19 -9.93 -5.16 -43.73
C CYS A 19 -9.68 -6.04 -42.50
N ALA A 20 -9.56 -7.36 -42.69
CA ALA A 20 -9.27 -8.30 -41.59
C ALA A 20 -7.90 -8.02 -40.96
N GLY A 21 -6.88 -7.75 -41.77
CA GLY A 21 -5.56 -7.38 -41.28
C GLY A 21 -5.56 -6.06 -40.51
N ALA A 22 -6.20 -5.04 -41.02
CA ALA A 22 -6.32 -3.74 -40.34
C ALA A 22 -7.08 -3.89 -39.01
N TRP A 23 -8.17 -4.67 -39.03
CA TRP A 23 -8.94 -4.95 -37.81
C TRP A 23 -8.11 -5.71 -36.75
N ALA A 24 -7.36 -6.74 -37.17
CA ALA A 24 -6.51 -7.50 -36.29
C ALA A 24 -5.42 -6.63 -35.65
N ILE A 25 -4.74 -5.81 -36.47
CA ILE A 25 -3.71 -4.87 -35.98
C ILE A 25 -4.34 -3.85 -35.02
N SER A 26 -5.48 -3.27 -35.39
CA SER A 26 -6.20 -2.30 -34.54
C SER A 26 -6.61 -2.92 -33.20
N THR A 27 -7.17 -4.13 -33.23
CA THR A 27 -7.61 -4.83 -32.03
C THR A 27 -6.42 -5.17 -31.12
N PHE A 28 -5.35 -5.72 -31.69
CA PHE A 28 -4.14 -6.06 -30.94
C PHE A 28 -3.51 -4.79 -30.34
N TRP A 29 -3.27 -3.77 -31.16
CA TRP A 29 -2.62 -2.55 -30.67
C TRP A 29 -3.48 -1.80 -29.67
N TYR A 30 -4.79 -1.69 -29.93
CA TYR A 30 -5.72 -0.96 -29.07
C TYR A 30 -5.97 -1.69 -27.75
N GLN A 31 -6.27 -2.99 -27.79
CA GLN A 31 -6.62 -3.76 -26.60
C GLN A 31 -5.40 -4.13 -25.75
N ASP A 32 -4.29 -4.49 -26.38
CA ASP A 32 -3.12 -4.99 -25.64
C ASP A 32 -2.13 -3.89 -25.23
N ARG A 33 -2.13 -2.77 -25.94
CA ARG A 33 -1.20 -1.70 -25.66
C ARG A 33 -1.87 -0.40 -25.21
N TYR A 34 -2.86 0.08 -25.95
CA TYR A 34 -3.44 1.40 -25.67
C TYR A 34 -4.37 1.38 -24.47
N VAL A 35 -5.29 0.42 -24.39
CA VAL A 35 -6.24 0.33 -23.26
C VAL A 35 -5.50 0.13 -21.94
N PRO A 36 -4.59 -0.84 -21.79
CA PRO A 36 -3.83 -1.00 -20.54
C PRO A 36 -3.04 0.25 -20.15
N SER A 37 -2.51 1.00 -21.15
CA SER A 37 -1.76 2.23 -20.88
C SER A 37 -2.59 3.33 -20.22
N LYS A 38 -3.90 3.28 -20.30
CA LYS A 38 -4.84 4.25 -19.69
C LYS A 38 -5.38 3.80 -18.34
N LEU A 39 -5.24 2.53 -18.00
CA LEU A 39 -5.70 2.04 -16.72
C LEU A 39 -4.82 2.60 -15.59
N PRO A 40 -5.40 2.82 -14.41
CA PRO A 40 -4.63 3.23 -13.24
C PRO A 40 -3.64 2.12 -12.85
N VAL A 41 -2.54 2.52 -12.23
CA VAL A 41 -1.65 1.57 -11.57
C VAL A 41 -2.33 1.01 -10.33
N GLN A 42 -2.16 -0.26 -10.08
CA GLN A 42 -2.73 -0.92 -8.93
C GLN A 42 -1.71 -1.88 -8.31
N LEU A 43 -1.40 -1.64 -7.06
CA LEU A 43 -0.56 -2.51 -6.25
C LEU A 43 -1.30 -2.80 -4.95
N ASP A 44 -1.58 -4.05 -4.71
CA ASP A 44 -2.17 -4.51 -3.47
C ASP A 44 -1.05 -4.74 -2.46
N VAL A 45 -1.24 -4.17 -1.27
CA VAL A 45 -0.34 -4.32 -0.13
C VAL A 45 -1.11 -5.04 0.96
N SER A 46 -0.59 -6.14 1.45
CA SER A 46 -1.13 -6.84 2.61
C SER A 46 -0.05 -7.07 3.65
N THR A 47 -0.44 -6.97 4.90
CA THR A 47 0.44 -7.15 6.05
C THR A 47 -0.20 -8.12 7.04
N GLU A 48 0.64 -8.99 7.58
CA GLU A 48 0.27 -9.90 8.66
C GLU A 48 1.28 -9.77 9.79
N LEU A 49 0.79 -9.85 11.02
CA LEU A 49 1.61 -9.76 12.22
C LEU A 49 1.30 -10.94 13.15
N SER A 50 2.33 -11.63 13.60
CA SER A 50 2.19 -12.78 14.49
C SER A 50 3.23 -12.73 15.62
N ASP A 51 2.83 -13.19 16.81
CA ASP A 51 3.74 -13.35 17.96
C ASP A 51 4.55 -14.64 17.80
N ILE A 52 5.87 -14.52 17.89
CA ILE A 52 6.79 -15.67 17.87
C ILE A 52 7.14 -16.10 19.30
N GLY A 53 7.09 -15.19 20.27
CA GLY A 53 7.40 -15.48 21.65
C GLY A 53 8.00 -14.31 22.42
N ARG A 54 8.41 -14.56 23.68
CA ARG A 54 8.94 -13.55 24.59
C ARG A 54 10.31 -13.96 25.12
N LYS A 55 11.22 -13.01 25.20
CA LYS A 55 12.53 -13.20 25.81
C LYS A 55 13.12 -11.87 26.27
N ASN A 56 13.69 -11.86 27.48
CA ASN A 56 14.44 -10.72 28.03
C ASN A 56 13.66 -9.39 28.03
N GLY A 57 12.38 -9.41 28.38
CA GLY A 57 11.56 -8.19 28.41
C GLY A 57 11.11 -7.69 27.02
N LEU A 58 11.18 -8.54 26.00
CA LEU A 58 10.77 -8.21 24.66
C LEU A 58 9.84 -9.28 24.08
N HIS A 59 8.82 -8.84 23.33
CA HIS A 59 8.09 -9.68 22.39
C HIS A 59 8.85 -9.75 21.07
N ALA A 60 9.05 -10.93 20.54
CA ALA A 60 9.50 -11.16 19.18
C ALA A 60 8.28 -11.37 18.28
N LEU A 61 8.15 -10.55 17.27
CA LEU A 61 7.03 -10.58 16.31
C LEU A 61 7.56 -10.90 14.92
N LYS A 62 6.79 -11.68 14.18
CA LYS A 62 7.00 -11.84 12.74
C LYS A 62 6.00 -10.96 12.00
N ALA A 63 6.48 -10.02 11.20
CA ALA A 63 5.69 -9.29 10.24
C ALA A 63 5.93 -9.85 8.85
N HIS A 64 4.87 -10.18 8.13
CA HIS A 64 4.89 -10.60 6.75
C HIS A 64 4.24 -9.52 5.89
N VAL A 65 4.96 -9.00 4.91
CA VAL A 65 4.45 -8.02 3.94
C VAL A 65 4.43 -8.65 2.57
N LYS A 66 3.28 -8.61 1.93
CA LYS A 66 3.08 -9.10 0.58
C LYS A 66 2.62 -7.95 -0.31
N LEU A 67 3.26 -7.81 -1.45
CA LEU A 67 3.02 -6.80 -2.47
C LEU A 67 2.67 -7.52 -3.77
N LYS A 68 1.55 -7.18 -4.39
CA LYS A 68 1.11 -7.81 -5.63
C LYS A 68 0.62 -6.78 -6.61
N ASN A 69 1.17 -6.78 -7.81
CA ASN A 69 0.62 -5.98 -8.91
C ASN A 69 -0.64 -6.67 -9.44
N SER A 70 -1.80 -6.19 -9.03
CA SER A 70 -3.12 -6.67 -9.52
C SER A 70 -3.59 -5.91 -10.76
N GLY A 71 -2.83 -4.89 -11.19
CA GLY A 71 -3.10 -4.12 -12.39
C GLY A 71 -2.59 -4.79 -13.67
N ARG A 72 -2.86 -4.12 -14.80
CA ARG A 72 -2.43 -4.54 -16.15
C ARG A 72 -1.22 -3.76 -16.66
N ARG A 73 -0.57 -3.02 -15.79
CA ARG A 73 0.61 -2.20 -16.13
C ARG A 73 1.74 -2.52 -15.18
N THR A 74 2.96 -2.38 -15.67
CA THR A 74 4.14 -2.37 -14.79
C THR A 74 4.04 -1.19 -13.82
N VAL A 75 4.33 -1.45 -12.57
CA VAL A 75 4.32 -0.50 -11.46
C VAL A 75 5.75 -0.30 -11.00
N TYR A 76 6.17 0.95 -10.89
CA TYR A 76 7.50 1.31 -10.39
C TYR A 76 7.40 1.81 -8.95
N SER A 77 8.22 1.25 -8.07
CA SER A 77 8.37 1.72 -6.70
C SER A 77 9.30 2.91 -6.64
N VAL A 78 8.82 4.02 -6.11
CA VAL A 78 9.61 5.23 -5.85
C VAL A 78 10.26 5.17 -4.48
N ALA A 79 9.46 4.84 -3.46
CA ALA A 79 9.89 4.65 -2.09
C ALA A 79 8.97 3.66 -1.39
N SER A 80 9.49 2.95 -0.42
CA SER A 80 8.70 2.04 0.40
C SER A 80 9.24 1.97 1.80
N TRP A 81 8.37 1.99 2.80
CA TRP A 81 8.78 2.00 4.20
C TRP A 81 7.78 1.27 5.09
N TYR A 82 8.20 0.99 6.30
CA TYR A 82 7.34 0.49 7.36
C TYR A 82 7.60 1.26 8.66
N ASN A 83 6.59 1.27 9.52
CA ASN A 83 6.66 1.73 10.90
C ASN A 83 6.05 0.68 11.83
N VAL A 84 6.64 0.53 13.00
CA VAL A 84 6.17 -0.35 14.07
C VAL A 84 5.92 0.49 15.30
N GLU A 85 4.69 0.50 15.76
CA GLU A 85 4.24 1.28 16.90
C GLU A 85 3.79 0.34 18.01
N ALA A 86 4.27 0.56 19.21
CA ALA A 86 3.80 -0.12 20.42
C ALA A 86 2.92 0.83 21.23
N PHE A 87 1.84 0.31 21.77
CA PHE A 87 0.84 1.06 22.55
C PHE A 87 0.64 0.43 23.91
N LYS A 88 0.41 1.29 24.91
CA LYS A 88 -0.07 0.89 26.24
C LYS A 88 -1.54 1.29 26.38
N ILE A 89 -2.30 0.40 26.98
CA ILE A 89 -3.71 0.62 27.27
C ILE A 89 -3.81 1.44 28.56
N ASP A 90 -4.58 2.51 28.55
CA ASP A 90 -4.90 3.23 29.77
C ASP A 90 -6.16 2.65 30.42
N PRO A 91 -6.03 1.92 31.56
CA PRO A 91 -7.17 1.35 32.24
C PRO A 91 -8.07 2.41 32.93
N ALA A 92 -7.63 3.67 32.99
CA ALA A 92 -8.42 4.77 33.52
C ALA A 92 -9.49 5.27 32.55
N LEU A 93 -9.34 4.99 31.26
CA LEU A 93 -10.36 5.26 30.26
C LEU A 93 -11.50 4.24 30.37
N LYS A 94 -12.45 4.51 31.29
CA LYS A 94 -13.53 3.58 31.58
C LYS A 94 -14.82 3.92 30.84
N GLY A 95 -15.39 2.90 30.23
CA GLY A 95 -16.81 2.79 29.90
C GLY A 95 -17.26 3.22 28.50
N PRO A 96 -18.39 2.69 28.07
CA PRO A 96 -18.96 2.96 26.73
C PRO A 96 -19.34 4.42 26.50
N ALA A 97 -19.64 5.18 27.54
CA ALA A 97 -20.00 6.60 27.43
C ALA A 97 -18.77 7.46 27.04
N ALA A 98 -17.61 7.19 27.65
CA ALA A 98 -16.36 7.87 27.29
C ALA A 98 -15.94 7.57 25.86
N ASP A 99 -16.12 6.33 25.41
CA ASP A 99 -15.85 5.90 24.04
C ASP A 99 -16.74 6.63 23.03
N THR A 100 -18.00 6.88 23.38
CA THR A 100 -18.97 7.53 22.49
C THR A 100 -18.70 9.04 22.37
N GLU A 101 -18.35 9.70 23.47
CA GLU A 101 -17.99 11.11 23.46
C GLU A 101 -16.68 11.36 22.68
N TYR A 102 -15.71 10.51 22.86
CA TYR A 102 -14.47 10.59 22.08
C TYR A 102 -14.71 10.43 20.57
N TYR A 103 -15.60 9.53 20.19
CA TYR A 103 -15.97 9.31 18.79
C TYR A 103 -16.65 10.52 18.18
N VAL A 104 -17.58 11.09 18.91
CA VAL A 104 -18.33 12.26 18.45
C VAL A 104 -17.42 13.49 18.37
N GLY A 105 -16.49 13.63 19.31
CA GLY A 105 -15.50 14.70 19.29
C GLY A 105 -14.57 14.61 18.09
N VAL A 106 -14.02 13.43 17.83
CA VAL A 106 -13.09 13.20 16.69
C VAL A 106 -13.79 13.42 15.35
N VAL A 107 -15.02 12.97 15.19
CA VAL A 107 -15.80 13.19 13.96
C VAL A 107 -16.12 14.67 13.75
N LYS A 108 -16.35 15.44 14.82
CA LYS A 108 -16.64 16.86 14.74
C LYS A 108 -15.40 17.73 14.52
N GLU A 109 -14.25 17.35 15.05
CA GLU A 109 -13.03 18.17 15.01
C GLU A 109 -12.15 17.89 13.77
N ALA A 110 -12.54 17.01 12.86
CA ALA A 110 -11.90 16.70 11.58
C ALA A 110 -10.40 16.36 11.61
N LEU A 111 -9.66 16.69 12.69
CA LEU A 111 -8.25 16.34 12.90
C LEU A 111 -8.01 16.10 14.40
N PRO A 112 -7.38 14.98 14.76
CA PRO A 112 -6.96 14.76 16.14
C PRO A 112 -5.94 15.83 16.54
N LYS A 113 -6.04 16.33 17.76
CA LYS A 113 -5.02 17.21 18.33
C LYS A 113 -3.67 16.48 18.31
N PRO A 114 -2.56 17.19 18.05
CA PRO A 114 -1.23 16.60 18.16
C PRO A 114 -1.08 15.93 19.53
N GLY A 115 -0.71 14.66 19.57
CA GLY A 115 -0.60 13.86 20.80
C GLY A 115 -1.79 12.95 21.10
N THR A 116 -2.90 13.04 20.37
CA THR A 116 -3.97 12.03 20.47
C THR A 116 -3.77 10.97 19.41
N ALA A 117 -3.48 9.75 19.82
CA ALA A 117 -3.41 8.63 18.91
C ALA A 117 -4.81 8.36 18.34
N TYR A 118 -4.96 8.61 17.04
CA TYR A 118 -6.20 8.34 16.33
C TYR A 118 -6.12 6.95 15.70
N SER A 119 -7.04 6.10 16.06
CA SER A 119 -7.30 4.86 15.35
C SER A 119 -8.70 4.92 14.73
N PRO A 120 -8.86 4.88 13.42
CA PRO A 120 -10.17 4.79 12.76
C PRO A 120 -10.76 3.39 12.94
N GLY A 121 -10.68 2.82 14.09
CA GLY A 121 -11.13 1.47 14.37
C GLY A 121 -11.73 1.32 15.76
N ARG A 122 -11.95 0.08 16.13
CA ARG A 122 -12.71 -0.33 17.28
C ARG A 122 -12.01 -0.19 18.65
N HIS A 123 -10.78 0.34 18.72
CA HIS A 123 -9.91 0.18 19.90
C HIS A 123 -9.49 1.48 20.57
N ARG A 124 -10.39 2.41 20.71
CA ARG A 124 -10.09 3.77 21.17
C ARG A 124 -9.81 3.93 22.62
N ARG A 125 -10.29 3.04 23.43
CA ARG A 125 -10.02 3.05 24.88
C ARG A 125 -8.58 2.67 25.22
N PHE A 126 -7.77 2.42 24.20
CA PHE A 126 -6.47 1.82 24.38
C PHE A 126 -5.31 2.78 24.30
N TYR A 127 -5.55 4.04 24.05
CA TYR A 127 -4.46 4.97 23.92
C TYR A 127 -4.50 5.93 25.07
N SER A 128 -3.49 5.82 25.96
CA SER A 128 -3.22 6.90 26.90
C SER A 128 -2.85 8.16 26.12
N GLU A 129 -2.86 9.29 26.77
CA GLU A 129 -2.34 10.55 26.21
C GLU A 129 -0.85 10.46 25.83
N GLN A 130 -0.20 9.35 26.15
CA GLN A 130 1.18 9.08 25.77
C GLN A 130 1.25 8.74 24.29
N ASP A 131 2.14 9.40 23.57
CA ASP A 131 2.43 9.08 22.18
C ASP A 131 2.86 7.61 22.03
N PRO A 132 2.45 6.94 20.96
CA PRO A 132 2.89 5.58 20.70
C PRO A 132 4.40 5.52 20.59
N LEU A 133 5.00 4.49 21.14
CA LEU A 133 6.42 4.25 21.01
C LEU A 133 6.69 3.67 19.61
N VAL A 134 7.42 4.37 18.77
CA VAL A 134 7.93 3.80 17.52
C VAL A 134 9.11 2.90 17.84
N CYS A 135 8.90 1.59 17.73
CA CYS A 135 9.89 0.56 18.08
C CYS A 135 10.85 0.28 16.93
N ALA A 136 10.38 0.38 15.70
CA ALA A 136 11.19 0.15 14.50
C ALA A 136 10.60 0.85 13.30
N ASN A 137 11.46 1.22 12.36
CA ASN A 137 11.07 1.66 11.04
C ASN A 137 12.17 1.32 10.02
N GLY A 138 11.86 1.40 8.75
CA GLY A 138 12.86 1.14 7.70
C GLY A 138 12.26 1.04 6.31
N ALA A 139 13.12 0.79 5.33
CA ALA A 139 12.71 0.57 3.95
C ALA A 139 12.19 -0.86 3.75
N LEU A 140 11.11 -1.00 2.98
CA LEU A 140 10.55 -2.31 2.60
C LEU A 140 11.30 -2.93 1.42
N LEU A 141 11.53 -2.16 0.37
CA LEU A 141 12.17 -2.57 -0.87
C LEU A 141 13.35 -1.67 -1.19
N ALA A 142 14.26 -2.16 -2.03
CA ALA A 142 15.27 -1.32 -2.63
C ALA A 142 14.62 -0.25 -3.53
N PRO A 143 15.17 0.96 -3.59
CA PRO A 143 14.69 2.00 -4.50
C PRO A 143 14.76 1.51 -5.96
N GLY A 144 13.76 1.91 -6.76
CA GLY A 144 13.72 1.57 -8.18
C GLY A 144 13.24 0.15 -8.49
N TYR A 145 12.71 -0.57 -7.51
CA TYR A 145 12.06 -1.86 -7.75
C TYR A 145 10.81 -1.66 -8.61
N TRP A 146 10.53 -2.62 -9.50
CA TRP A 146 9.32 -2.60 -10.32
C TRP A 146 8.60 -3.94 -10.21
N PHE A 147 7.32 -3.91 -10.46
CA PHE A 147 6.46 -5.07 -10.50
C PHE A 147 5.82 -5.19 -11.87
N ASP A 148 6.08 -6.26 -12.57
CA ASP A 148 5.36 -6.58 -13.79
C ASP A 148 3.94 -7.05 -13.49
N THR A 149 3.10 -7.15 -14.51
CA THR A 149 1.71 -7.58 -14.36
C THR A 149 1.63 -8.93 -13.66
N SER A 150 0.83 -8.99 -12.60
CA SER A 150 0.65 -10.17 -11.73
C SER A 150 1.87 -10.58 -10.91
N GLU A 151 2.96 -9.82 -10.97
CA GLU A 151 4.13 -10.07 -10.14
C GLU A 151 3.82 -9.84 -8.66
N GLU A 152 4.41 -10.69 -7.84
CA GLU A 152 4.25 -10.68 -6.40
C GLU A 152 5.63 -10.70 -5.73
N ALA A 153 5.80 -9.87 -4.72
CA ALA A 153 6.96 -9.91 -3.84
C ALA A 153 6.50 -10.01 -2.39
N SER A 154 7.22 -10.74 -1.59
CA SER A 154 6.97 -10.81 -0.15
C SER A 154 8.24 -10.60 0.65
N ARG A 155 8.09 -10.11 1.88
CA ARG A 155 9.18 -9.90 2.80
C ARG A 155 8.76 -10.19 4.22
N ASP A 156 9.61 -10.94 4.92
CA ASP A 156 9.46 -11.24 6.34
C ASP A 156 10.42 -10.38 7.16
N PHE A 157 9.93 -9.90 8.30
CA PHE A 157 10.71 -9.16 9.28
C PHE A 157 10.55 -9.82 10.63
N VAL A 158 11.62 -9.86 11.41
CA VAL A 158 11.55 -10.15 12.84
C VAL A 158 11.73 -8.83 13.57
N LEU A 159 10.76 -8.50 14.39
CA LEU A 159 10.67 -7.24 15.11
C LEU A 159 10.68 -7.51 16.60
N TYR A 160 11.23 -6.59 17.37
CA TYR A 160 11.24 -6.68 18.82
C TYR A 160 10.55 -5.46 19.41
N VAL A 161 9.57 -5.70 20.27
CA VAL A 161 8.84 -4.66 20.98
C VAL A 161 8.86 -4.91 22.47
N PRO A 162 8.77 -3.87 23.32
CA PRO A 162 8.73 -4.04 24.77
C PRO A 162 7.59 -4.97 25.20
N ASP A 163 7.84 -5.84 26.17
CA ASP A 163 6.85 -6.81 26.66
C ASP A 163 5.75 -6.18 27.53
N ASP A 164 5.96 -4.95 27.96
CA ASP A 164 4.97 -4.13 28.66
C ASP A 164 4.00 -3.41 27.70
N SER A 165 4.09 -3.70 26.40
CA SER A 165 3.14 -3.20 25.40
C SER A 165 1.87 -4.06 25.41
N ASP A 166 0.72 -3.41 25.29
CA ASP A 166 -0.58 -4.08 25.23
C ASP A 166 -1.01 -4.38 23.79
N SER A 167 -0.56 -3.57 22.84
CA SER A 167 -0.78 -3.81 21.43
C SER A 167 0.35 -3.25 20.57
N VAL A 168 0.47 -3.79 19.37
CA VAL A 168 1.45 -3.37 18.37
C VAL A 168 0.77 -3.18 17.03
N ARG A 169 1.13 -2.12 16.34
CA ARG A 169 0.72 -1.82 14.97
C ARG A 169 1.94 -1.84 14.05
N PHE A 170 1.82 -2.58 12.97
CA PHE A 170 2.76 -2.56 11.86
C PHE A 170 2.10 -1.90 10.66
N THR A 171 2.66 -0.83 10.16
CA THR A 171 2.17 -0.12 8.98
C THR A 171 3.21 -0.19 7.87
N ALA A 172 2.82 -0.70 6.71
CA ALA A 172 3.61 -0.70 5.49
C ALA A 172 3.03 0.32 4.49
N ALA A 173 3.89 1.08 3.84
CA ALA A 173 3.53 2.03 2.82
C ALA A 173 4.51 1.97 1.65
N ILE A 174 4.00 2.17 0.44
CA ILE A 174 4.82 2.19 -0.77
C ILE A 174 4.33 3.30 -1.71
N GLN A 175 5.23 4.09 -2.22
CA GLN A 175 4.96 5.07 -3.27
C GLN A 175 5.19 4.43 -4.62
N ILE A 176 4.18 4.47 -5.48
CA ILE A 176 4.20 3.84 -6.79
C ILE A 176 3.84 4.82 -7.90
N THR A 177 4.38 4.54 -9.08
CA THR A 177 4.09 5.30 -10.30
C THR A 177 3.95 4.39 -11.51
N SER A 178 3.32 4.92 -12.57
CA SER A 178 3.13 4.20 -13.84
C SER A 178 4.27 4.32 -14.83
N ALA A 179 5.27 5.12 -14.54
CA ALA A 179 6.37 5.38 -15.46
C ALA A 179 7.70 5.39 -14.72
N GLN A 180 8.70 4.81 -15.34
CA GLN A 180 10.07 4.95 -14.86
C GLN A 180 10.49 6.42 -15.06
N SER A 181 10.60 7.14 -13.96
CA SER A 181 10.99 8.55 -13.94
C SER A 181 12.04 8.76 -12.86
N THR A 182 12.87 9.75 -13.05
CA THR A 182 13.88 10.10 -12.05
C THR A 182 13.20 10.88 -10.92
N TYR A 183 12.71 10.16 -9.93
CA TYR A 183 12.24 10.74 -8.68
C TYR A 183 13.39 10.86 -7.71
N THR A 184 13.43 11.95 -6.96
CA THR A 184 14.23 12.05 -5.75
C THR A 184 13.34 11.79 -4.56
N THR A 185 13.75 10.89 -3.68
CA THR A 185 13.03 10.58 -2.46
C THR A 185 13.60 11.37 -1.30
N GLU A 186 12.80 12.21 -0.70
CA GLU A 186 13.14 12.88 0.55
C GLU A 186 12.53 12.10 1.71
N TRP A 187 13.40 11.50 2.51
CA TRP A 187 12.98 10.79 3.72
C TRP A 187 12.74 11.80 4.85
N LYS A 188 11.63 11.63 5.54
CA LYS A 188 11.23 12.44 6.67
C LYS A 188 11.01 11.55 7.87
N VAL A 189 11.58 11.97 8.99
CA VAL A 189 11.27 11.38 10.29
C VAL A 189 10.59 12.49 11.09
N ASP A 190 9.35 12.24 11.48
CA ASP A 190 8.62 13.20 12.30
C ASP A 190 9.13 13.19 13.76
N PRO A 191 8.71 14.15 14.61
CA PRO A 191 9.11 14.19 16.03
C PRO A 191 8.73 12.91 16.82
N ARG A 192 7.82 12.09 16.31
CA ARG A 192 7.44 10.81 16.92
C ARG A 192 8.24 9.63 16.37
N ALA A 193 9.30 9.89 15.62
CA ALA A 193 10.13 8.91 14.94
C ALA A 193 9.45 8.14 13.80
N PHE A 194 8.28 8.58 13.32
CA PHE A 194 7.66 7.98 12.12
C PHE A 194 8.47 8.26 10.88
N LEU A 195 8.76 7.22 10.15
CA LEU A 195 9.37 7.31 8.84
C LEU A 195 8.30 7.54 7.79
N SER A 196 8.53 8.52 6.93
CA SER A 196 7.74 8.77 5.73
C SER A 196 8.66 9.18 4.58
N ALA A 197 8.13 9.20 3.38
CA ALA A 197 8.89 9.60 2.20
C ALA A 197 8.05 10.51 1.32
N ASP A 198 8.69 11.55 0.78
CA ASP A 198 8.12 12.42 -0.24
C ASP A 198 8.85 12.21 -1.56
N ALA A 199 8.12 11.82 -2.59
CA ALA A 199 8.65 11.75 -3.94
C ALA A 199 8.65 13.13 -4.57
N LYS A 200 9.81 13.68 -4.82
CA LYS A 200 9.98 14.92 -5.56
C LYS A 200 10.34 14.65 -7.01
N CYS A 201 9.63 15.29 -7.89
CA CYS A 201 9.86 15.17 -9.32
C CYS A 201 10.45 16.47 -9.86
N PRO A 202 11.62 16.43 -10.51
CA PRO A 202 12.28 17.63 -11.04
C PRO A 202 11.57 18.20 -12.29
N SER A 203 10.68 17.44 -12.92
CA SER A 203 9.98 17.84 -14.16
C SER A 203 8.58 17.24 -14.22
N LYS A 204 7.95 17.14 -15.39
CA LYS A 204 6.65 16.50 -15.58
C LYS A 204 6.75 14.98 -15.35
N CYS A 205 6.32 14.52 -14.18
CA CYS A 205 6.26 13.12 -13.82
C CYS A 205 4.84 12.58 -13.80
N ALA A 206 4.71 11.26 -13.83
CA ALA A 206 3.45 10.59 -13.61
C ALA A 206 2.97 10.78 -12.17
N ALA A 207 1.67 10.64 -11.94
CA ALA A 207 1.13 10.69 -10.59
C ALA A 207 1.73 9.60 -9.70
N VAL A 208 1.96 9.93 -8.44
CA VAL A 208 2.39 9.01 -7.39
C VAL A 208 1.19 8.61 -6.56
N PHE A 209 1.02 7.32 -6.34
CA PHE A 209 0.00 6.74 -5.47
C PHE A 209 0.68 6.11 -4.25
N VAL A 210 0.00 6.10 -3.11
CA VAL A 210 0.56 5.58 -1.86
C VAL A 210 -0.38 4.53 -1.25
N PRO A 211 -0.40 3.29 -1.78
CA PRO A 211 -1.08 2.20 -1.11
C PRO A 211 -0.42 1.92 0.24
N THR A 212 -1.25 1.69 1.24
CA THR A 212 -0.84 1.37 2.60
C THR A 212 -1.57 0.14 3.10
N SER A 213 -0.94 -0.60 4.00
CA SER A 213 -1.55 -1.69 4.74
C SER A 213 -1.11 -1.66 6.18
N THR A 214 -2.01 -2.04 7.08
CA THR A 214 -1.77 -2.04 8.51
C THR A 214 -2.21 -3.37 9.12
N ALA A 215 -1.36 -3.97 9.93
CA ALA A 215 -1.67 -5.11 10.77
C ALA A 215 -1.54 -4.71 12.24
N GLU A 216 -2.47 -5.16 13.07
CA GLU A 216 -2.44 -4.94 14.51
C GLU A 216 -2.46 -6.27 15.25
N LEU A 217 -1.68 -6.35 16.32
CA LEU A 217 -1.64 -7.48 17.23
C LEU A 217 -1.84 -6.96 18.65
N SER A 218 -2.85 -7.48 19.34
CA SER A 218 -3.10 -7.17 20.75
C SER A 218 -2.60 -8.31 21.63
N PHE A 219 -1.85 -7.96 22.67
CA PHE A 219 -1.38 -8.88 23.70
C PHE A 219 -2.32 -8.92 24.92
N TRP A 220 -3.39 -8.15 24.85
CA TRP A 220 -4.38 -8.12 25.92
C TRP A 220 -5.00 -9.49 26.11
N GLN A 221 -4.66 -10.13 27.17
CA GLN A 221 -5.40 -11.30 27.65
C GLN A 221 -6.54 -10.76 28.52
N ALA A 222 -7.79 -10.95 28.09
CA ALA A 222 -8.94 -10.73 28.96
C ALA A 222 -8.66 -11.47 30.26
N GLY A 223 -8.62 -10.72 31.36
CA GLY A 223 -8.14 -11.19 32.66
C GLY A 223 -8.65 -12.59 33.03
N LYS A 224 -7.73 -13.40 33.48
CA LYS A 224 -8.07 -14.65 34.21
C LYS A 224 -8.79 -14.35 35.49
#